data_a279a6f12f823d3d715c4b6bd61d9114
#
_entry.id   a279a6f12f823d3d715c4b6bd61d9114
#
_cell.length_a   1.000
_cell.length_b   1.000
_cell.length_c   1.000
_cell.angle_alpha   90.00
_cell.angle_beta   90.00
_cell.angle_gamma   90.00
#
_symmetry.space_group_name_H-M   'P 1'
#
loop_
_entity.id
_entity.type
_entity.pdbx_description
1 polymer ?
#
loop_
_entity_poly.entity_id
_entity_poly.type
_entity_poly.pdbx_seq_one_letter_code
_entity_poly.pdbx_strand_id
1 'polypeptide(L)'
;MTQISFTDPAQVCLVADFYHGNPVDLEKLSRSNWNDIKCPGIIMKCTQGAGYVDPAYHGRAAQAGGLGFLVAAYHFGTAEQVSTQANNFLTHAQPTATTGLWLDFEDNKSQMGLSQAVDFMDAVDQATGRTCGVYSGNTLKSAIIHATSSQRDFLAAHAFWLADYALAPVMVDVNHKQLPWDVPFLHQFTGDGNGPLPHSLDGLQNGADLSLFRGSPEQLAAAWPLPKVAS
;
A
#
# COMPACT_ATOMS: atom_id res chain seq x y z
N MET A 1 -8.97 -17.52 -17.40
CA MET A 1 -8.33 -16.73 -16.33
C MET A 1 -9.27 -16.69 -15.14
N THR A 2 -8.77 -16.95 -13.95
CA THR A 2 -9.57 -16.88 -12.73
C THR A 2 -9.80 -15.42 -12.35
N GLN A 3 -11.00 -15.06 -11.91
CA GLN A 3 -11.33 -13.69 -11.50
C GLN A 3 -11.78 -13.63 -10.05
N ILE A 4 -11.57 -12.51 -9.39
CA ILE A 4 -12.17 -12.23 -8.09
C ILE A 4 -13.69 -12.10 -8.27
N SER A 5 -14.43 -12.76 -7.39
CA SER A 5 -15.89 -12.73 -7.39
C SER A 5 -16.40 -12.42 -5.99
N PHE A 6 -17.39 -11.53 -5.92
CA PHE A 6 -18.04 -11.13 -4.68
C PHE A 6 -19.55 -11.22 -4.83
N THR A 7 -20.21 -11.56 -3.75
CA THR A 7 -21.68 -11.64 -3.70
C THR A 7 -22.33 -10.26 -3.65
N ASP A 8 -21.59 -9.23 -3.16
CA ASP A 8 -22.08 -7.87 -3.04
C ASP A 8 -20.95 -6.88 -3.41
N PRO A 9 -20.96 -6.29 -4.63
CA PRO A 9 -19.98 -5.30 -5.05
C PRO A 9 -19.92 -4.04 -4.16
N ALA A 10 -21.01 -3.70 -3.45
CA ALA A 10 -21.05 -2.54 -2.56
C ALA A 10 -20.24 -2.74 -1.27
N GLN A 11 -19.87 -3.98 -0.96
CA GLN A 11 -19.09 -4.31 0.25
C GLN A 11 -17.60 -4.53 -0.02
N VAL A 12 -17.14 -4.15 -1.19
CA VAL A 12 -15.73 -4.19 -1.57
C VAL A 12 -15.39 -3.01 -2.46
N CYS A 13 -14.13 -2.59 -2.46
CA CYS A 13 -13.63 -1.63 -3.44
C CYS A 13 -12.18 -1.92 -3.81
N LEU A 14 -11.76 -1.37 -4.94
CA LEU A 14 -10.41 -1.48 -5.45
C LEU A 14 -9.58 -0.27 -5.03
N VAL A 15 -8.28 -0.49 -4.89
CA VAL A 15 -7.26 0.54 -4.76
C VAL A 15 -6.20 0.24 -5.81
N ALA A 16 -5.88 1.21 -6.65
CA ALA A 16 -4.81 1.07 -7.64
C ALA A 16 -3.51 1.64 -7.09
N ASP A 17 -2.39 1.03 -7.46
CA ASP A 17 -1.09 1.59 -7.13
C ASP A 17 -0.19 1.67 -8.36
N PHE A 18 0.69 2.68 -8.38
CA PHE A 18 1.55 2.94 -9.53
C PHE A 18 2.69 3.91 -9.21
N TYR A 19 3.67 3.95 -10.10
CA TYR A 19 4.79 4.89 -10.10
C TYR A 19 4.85 5.67 -11.44
N HIS A 20 5.83 6.56 -11.62
CA HIS A 20 5.95 7.39 -12.83
C HIS A 20 6.00 6.60 -14.15
N GLY A 21 6.54 5.38 -14.11
CA GLY A 21 6.64 4.52 -15.30
C GLY A 21 5.31 3.92 -15.77
N ASN A 22 4.27 3.94 -14.94
CA ASN A 22 2.95 3.43 -15.33
C ASN A 22 2.13 4.57 -15.98
N PRO A 23 1.72 4.44 -17.24
CA PRO A 23 0.77 5.37 -17.85
C PRO A 23 -0.58 5.32 -17.12
N VAL A 24 -1.11 6.46 -16.74
CA VAL A 24 -2.42 6.58 -16.09
C VAL A 24 -3.18 7.81 -16.58
N ASP A 25 -4.48 7.63 -16.84
CA ASP A 25 -5.46 8.69 -17.08
C ASP A 25 -6.40 8.73 -15.87
N LEU A 26 -6.10 9.62 -14.92
CA LEU A 26 -6.83 9.72 -13.65
C LEU A 26 -8.28 10.16 -13.85
N GLU A 27 -8.62 10.91 -14.91
CA GLU A 27 -9.99 11.30 -15.20
C GLU A 27 -10.82 10.10 -15.64
N LYS A 28 -10.28 9.23 -16.48
CA LYS A 28 -10.95 7.97 -16.84
C LYS A 28 -11.07 7.05 -15.63
N LEU A 29 -9.98 6.89 -14.86
CA LEU A 29 -9.97 6.04 -13.68
C LEU A 29 -11.02 6.47 -12.64
N SER A 30 -11.23 7.78 -12.45
CA SER A 30 -12.22 8.29 -11.49
C SER A 30 -13.67 7.91 -11.80
N ARG A 31 -13.94 7.55 -13.07
CA ARG A 31 -15.26 7.10 -13.56
C ARG A 31 -15.33 5.60 -13.81
N SER A 32 -14.20 4.92 -13.62
CA SER A 32 -14.06 3.49 -13.89
C SER A 32 -14.62 2.63 -12.76
N ASN A 33 -15.07 1.46 -13.11
CA ASN A 33 -15.40 0.39 -12.19
C ASN A 33 -15.17 -0.97 -12.87
N TRP A 34 -15.13 -2.02 -12.09
CA TRP A 34 -15.11 -3.39 -12.58
C TRP A 34 -16.29 -4.17 -11.98
N ASN A 35 -17.28 -4.50 -12.82
CA ASN A 35 -18.50 -5.18 -12.37
C ASN A 35 -19.16 -4.46 -11.17
N ASP A 36 -19.33 -3.14 -11.29
CA ASP A 36 -19.86 -2.23 -10.26
C ASP A 36 -18.96 -2.00 -9.03
N ILE A 37 -17.80 -2.65 -8.96
CA ILE A 37 -16.79 -2.40 -7.92
C ILE A 37 -16.00 -1.14 -8.28
N LYS A 38 -16.07 -0.12 -7.42
CA LYS A 38 -15.38 1.17 -7.58
C LYS A 38 -13.91 1.09 -7.18
N CYS A 39 -13.11 2.02 -7.72
CA CYS A 39 -11.72 2.25 -7.31
C CYS A 39 -11.59 3.66 -6.71
N PRO A 40 -12.00 3.87 -5.44
CA PRO A 40 -11.95 5.18 -4.81
C PRO A 40 -10.58 5.58 -4.29
N GLY A 41 -9.61 4.66 -4.19
CA GLY A 41 -8.30 4.91 -3.62
C GLY A 41 -7.16 4.67 -4.59
N ILE A 42 -6.11 5.47 -4.44
CA ILE A 42 -4.87 5.30 -5.19
C ILE A 42 -3.66 5.49 -4.26
N ILE A 43 -2.63 4.67 -4.48
CA ILE A 43 -1.36 4.74 -3.76
C ILE A 43 -0.25 4.97 -4.78
N MET A 44 0.57 5.99 -4.58
CA MET A 44 1.57 6.37 -5.57
C MET A 44 2.97 6.37 -4.97
N LYS A 45 3.95 5.90 -5.76
CA LYS A 45 5.35 6.06 -5.40
C LYS A 45 5.65 7.54 -5.22
N CYS A 46 6.19 7.87 -4.05
CA CYS A 46 6.66 9.21 -3.75
C CYS A 46 8.18 9.26 -3.76
N THR A 47 8.82 8.36 -3.04
CA THR A 47 10.27 8.34 -2.87
C THR A 47 10.83 6.91 -2.81
N GLN A 48 12.16 6.80 -2.90
CA GLN A 48 12.91 5.57 -2.68
C GLN A 48 14.26 5.90 -2.06
N GLY A 49 14.67 5.13 -1.05
CA GLY A 49 15.96 5.32 -0.41
C GLY A 49 16.19 6.74 0.08
N ALA A 50 17.44 7.12 0.24
CA ALA A 50 17.82 8.40 0.86
C ALA A 50 17.59 9.65 -0.02
N GLY A 51 17.40 9.52 -1.35
CA GLY A 51 17.37 10.69 -2.21
C GLY A 51 16.58 10.62 -3.50
N TYR A 52 16.03 9.45 -3.88
CA TYR A 52 15.19 9.38 -5.07
C TYR A 52 13.79 9.92 -4.79
N VAL A 53 13.27 10.71 -5.73
CA VAL A 53 11.90 11.26 -5.74
C VAL A 53 11.24 10.88 -7.05
N ASP A 54 10.01 10.34 -6.98
CA ASP A 54 9.23 10.03 -8.17
C ASP A 54 8.77 11.32 -8.85
N PRO A 55 9.17 11.57 -10.13
CA PRO A 55 8.91 12.85 -10.80
C PRO A 55 7.44 13.11 -11.07
N ALA A 56 6.58 12.08 -11.04
CA ALA A 56 5.15 12.23 -11.32
C ALA A 56 4.31 12.44 -10.05
N TYR A 57 4.85 12.16 -8.86
CA TYR A 57 4.08 12.10 -7.62
C TYR A 57 3.27 13.37 -7.36
N HIS A 58 3.93 14.53 -7.29
CA HIS A 58 3.25 15.77 -6.90
C HIS A 58 2.12 16.17 -7.87
N GLY A 59 2.37 16.07 -9.18
CA GLY A 59 1.36 16.38 -10.18
C GLY A 59 0.16 15.45 -10.12
N ARG A 60 0.42 14.14 -10.00
CA ARG A 60 -0.63 13.12 -9.91
C ARG A 60 -1.40 13.21 -8.59
N ALA A 61 -0.72 13.45 -7.47
CA ALA A 61 -1.38 13.58 -6.17
C ALA A 61 -2.33 14.78 -6.13
N ALA A 62 -1.93 15.92 -6.68
CA ALA A 62 -2.78 17.10 -6.79
C ALA A 62 -4.00 16.85 -7.69
N GLN A 63 -3.80 16.24 -8.88
CA GLN A 63 -4.88 15.89 -9.80
C GLN A 63 -5.85 14.88 -9.17
N ALA A 64 -5.34 13.84 -8.54
CA ALA A 64 -6.13 12.81 -7.90
C ALA A 64 -6.99 13.35 -6.75
N GLY A 65 -6.42 14.20 -5.91
CA GLY A 65 -7.17 14.89 -4.85
C GLY A 65 -8.30 15.75 -5.42
N GLY A 66 -8.05 16.48 -6.52
CA GLY A 66 -9.07 17.26 -7.23
C GLY A 66 -10.19 16.41 -7.85
N LEU A 67 -9.92 15.15 -8.18
CA LEU A 67 -10.89 14.18 -8.70
C LEU A 67 -11.63 13.41 -7.61
N GLY A 68 -11.31 13.63 -6.33
CA GLY A 68 -11.96 13.01 -5.19
C GLY A 68 -11.43 11.64 -4.81
N PHE A 69 -10.26 11.24 -5.29
CA PHE A 69 -9.62 10.01 -4.83
C PHE A 69 -9.11 10.12 -3.39
N LEU A 70 -9.16 9.01 -2.69
CA LEU A 70 -8.37 8.80 -1.47
C LEU A 70 -6.92 8.60 -1.89
N VAL A 71 -6.05 9.52 -1.50
CA VAL A 71 -4.65 9.56 -1.96
C VAL A 71 -3.71 9.03 -0.89
N ALA A 72 -2.79 8.17 -1.28
CA ALA A 72 -1.66 7.77 -0.44
C ALA A 72 -0.33 7.86 -1.19
N ALA A 73 0.73 8.02 -0.41
CA ALA A 73 2.11 7.97 -0.84
C ALA A 73 2.77 6.70 -0.34
N TYR A 74 3.66 6.10 -1.15
CA TYR A 74 4.56 5.07 -0.64
C TYR A 74 6.03 5.44 -0.81
N HIS A 75 6.84 4.96 0.13
CA HIS A 75 8.29 5.00 0.10
C HIS A 75 8.86 3.62 -0.13
N PHE A 76 9.65 3.44 -1.17
CA PHE A 76 10.36 2.18 -1.42
C PHE A 76 11.61 2.10 -0.54
N GLY A 77 11.60 1.19 0.44
CA GLY A 77 12.63 1.05 1.45
C GLY A 77 13.92 0.44 0.90
N THR A 78 15.06 0.96 1.36
CA THR A 78 16.41 0.44 1.06
C THR A 78 17.23 0.26 2.34
N ALA A 79 18.42 -0.34 2.26
CA ALA A 79 19.33 -0.52 3.40
C ALA A 79 20.04 0.78 3.85
N GLU A 80 19.75 1.92 3.21
CA GLU A 80 20.31 3.21 3.57
C GLU A 80 19.82 3.68 4.96
N GLN A 81 20.40 4.75 5.47
CA GLN A 81 20.08 5.26 6.82
C GLN A 81 18.60 5.63 6.95
N VAL A 82 17.92 5.06 7.93
CA VAL A 82 16.48 5.20 8.17
C VAL A 82 16.05 6.66 8.29
N SER A 83 16.75 7.45 9.12
CA SER A 83 16.39 8.87 9.32
C SER A 83 16.47 9.70 8.05
N THR A 84 17.41 9.38 7.16
CA THR A 84 17.52 10.05 5.85
C THR A 84 16.39 9.65 4.93
N GLN A 85 16.02 8.37 4.92
CA GLN A 85 14.88 7.86 4.14
C GLN A 85 13.56 8.46 4.63
N ALA A 86 13.31 8.47 5.94
CA ALA A 86 12.10 9.06 6.51
C ALA A 86 12.00 10.56 6.21
N ASN A 87 13.12 11.30 6.32
CA ASN A 87 13.16 12.71 5.94
C ASN A 87 12.90 12.92 4.45
N ASN A 88 13.50 12.11 3.56
CA ASN A 88 13.24 12.15 2.12
C ASN A 88 11.72 11.94 1.85
N PHE A 89 11.13 10.91 2.46
CA PHE A 89 9.71 10.58 2.30
C PHE A 89 8.81 11.74 2.76
N LEU A 90 8.96 12.20 3.98
CA LEU A 90 8.09 13.23 4.56
C LEU A 90 8.23 14.58 3.85
N THR A 91 9.46 14.95 3.44
CA THR A 91 9.71 16.18 2.69
C THR A 91 8.96 16.20 1.37
N HIS A 92 8.89 15.07 0.67
CA HIS A 92 8.28 15.00 -0.66
C HIS A 92 6.83 14.51 -0.66
N ALA A 93 6.42 13.68 0.30
CA ALA A 93 5.03 13.29 0.45
C ALA A 93 4.14 14.47 0.86
N GLN A 94 4.67 15.40 1.66
CA GLN A 94 3.94 16.57 2.19
C GLN A 94 2.53 16.19 2.67
N PRO A 95 2.41 15.22 3.59
CA PRO A 95 1.13 14.59 3.86
C PRO A 95 0.15 15.57 4.51
N THR A 96 -1.05 15.62 3.95
CA THR A 96 -2.20 16.30 4.57
C THR A 96 -2.86 15.38 5.62
N ALA A 97 -3.88 15.88 6.32
CA ALA A 97 -4.65 15.07 7.26
C ALA A 97 -5.33 13.85 6.61
N THR A 98 -5.46 13.82 5.28
CA THR A 98 -6.14 12.77 4.52
C THR A 98 -5.20 11.92 3.64
N THR A 99 -3.90 12.17 3.66
CA THR A 99 -2.93 11.39 2.87
C THR A 99 -2.52 10.12 3.60
N GLY A 100 -2.76 8.94 3.03
CA GLY A 100 -2.23 7.67 3.54
C GLY A 100 -0.71 7.59 3.36
N LEU A 101 -0.01 6.93 4.28
CA LEU A 101 1.45 6.77 4.25
C LEU A 101 1.81 5.29 4.35
N TRP A 102 2.68 4.83 3.44
CA TRP A 102 3.06 3.43 3.33
C TRP A 102 4.56 3.26 3.16
N LEU A 103 5.12 2.29 3.86
CA LEU A 103 6.43 1.72 3.56
C LEU A 103 6.25 0.55 2.59
N ASP A 104 6.94 0.58 1.48
CA ASP A 104 7.10 -0.54 0.56
C ASP A 104 8.36 -1.32 0.96
N PHE A 105 8.13 -2.48 1.60
CA PHE A 105 9.16 -3.36 2.16
C PHE A 105 9.29 -4.61 1.31
N GLU A 106 10.08 -4.51 0.24
CA GLU A 106 10.31 -5.57 -0.72
C GLU A 106 11.79 -5.92 -0.90
N ASP A 107 12.04 -7.08 -1.51
CA ASP A 107 13.38 -7.49 -1.89
C ASP A 107 13.93 -6.62 -3.01
N ASN A 108 15.17 -6.15 -2.83
CA ASN A 108 15.87 -5.35 -3.83
C ASN A 108 17.39 -5.47 -3.62
N LYS A 109 18.19 -4.90 -4.51
CA LYS A 109 19.66 -4.95 -4.44
C LYS A 109 20.26 -4.30 -3.19
N SER A 110 19.50 -3.43 -2.52
CA SER A 110 19.88 -2.75 -1.29
C SER A 110 18.73 -2.92 -0.29
N GLN A 111 18.47 -4.18 0.08
CA GLN A 111 17.30 -4.57 0.85
C GLN A 111 17.33 -4.00 2.27
N MET A 112 16.25 -3.33 2.65
CA MET A 112 15.96 -2.91 4.01
C MET A 112 15.79 -4.13 4.92
N GLY A 113 16.37 -4.10 6.11
CA GLY A 113 16.12 -5.12 7.14
C GLY A 113 14.83 -4.84 7.91
N LEU A 114 14.27 -5.88 8.57
CA LEU A 114 13.01 -5.74 9.33
C LEU A 114 13.11 -4.68 10.43
N SER A 115 14.24 -4.60 11.15
CA SER A 115 14.44 -3.57 12.18
C SER A 115 14.40 -2.17 11.57
N GLN A 116 15.04 -1.98 10.40
CA GLN A 116 15.01 -0.70 9.70
C GLN A 116 13.59 -0.35 9.22
N ALA A 117 12.80 -1.35 8.79
CA ALA A 117 11.40 -1.14 8.40
C ALA A 117 10.56 -0.65 9.59
N VAL A 118 10.70 -1.29 10.76
CA VAL A 118 10.03 -0.86 11.99
C VAL A 118 10.48 0.55 12.40
N ASP A 119 11.79 0.82 12.40
CA ASP A 119 12.34 2.13 12.76
C ASP A 119 11.88 3.23 11.78
N PHE A 120 11.75 2.91 10.48
CA PHE A 120 11.23 3.85 9.48
C PHE A 120 9.75 4.19 9.74
N MET A 121 8.93 3.17 9.96
CA MET A 121 7.50 3.36 10.24
C MET A 121 7.32 4.18 11.53
N ASP A 122 8.06 3.86 12.59
CA ASP A 122 8.03 4.62 13.86
C ASP A 122 8.45 6.08 13.67
N ALA A 123 9.51 6.34 12.89
CA ALA A 123 9.94 7.70 12.57
C ALA A 123 8.87 8.51 11.82
N VAL A 124 8.16 7.88 10.87
CA VAL A 124 7.05 8.51 10.16
C VAL A 124 5.87 8.75 11.09
N ASP A 125 5.55 7.80 11.96
CA ASP A 125 4.48 7.92 12.96
C ASP A 125 4.73 9.08 13.94
N GLN A 126 5.94 9.15 14.50
CA GLN A 126 6.32 10.21 15.43
C GLN A 126 6.24 11.59 14.77
N ALA A 127 6.71 11.71 13.52
CA ALA A 127 6.71 12.97 12.80
C ALA A 127 5.31 13.45 12.40
N THR A 128 4.39 12.52 12.11
CA THR A 128 3.06 12.86 11.58
C THR A 128 1.93 12.73 12.59
N GLY A 129 2.16 12.03 13.69
CA GLY A 129 1.10 11.67 14.64
C GLY A 129 0.12 10.61 14.12
N ARG A 130 0.42 9.94 12.99
CA ARG A 130 -0.42 8.94 12.32
C ARG A 130 0.38 7.69 11.99
N THR A 131 -0.29 6.56 11.82
CA THR A 131 0.39 5.31 11.48
C THR A 131 0.82 5.26 10.01
N CYS A 132 2.04 4.79 9.77
CA CYS A 132 2.56 4.37 8.49
C CYS A 132 2.22 2.89 8.29
N GLY A 133 1.46 2.53 7.26
CA GLY A 133 1.23 1.12 6.92
C GLY A 133 2.46 0.48 6.28
N VAL A 134 2.47 -0.84 6.21
CA VAL A 134 3.52 -1.61 5.51
C VAL A 134 2.95 -2.41 4.35
N TYR A 135 3.54 -2.24 3.16
CA TYR A 135 3.33 -3.10 2.01
C TYR A 135 4.46 -4.13 1.94
N SER A 136 4.10 -5.38 1.76
CA SER A 136 5.06 -6.45 1.50
C SER A 136 4.37 -7.74 1.07
N GLY A 137 5.16 -8.64 0.48
CA GLY A 137 4.81 -10.02 0.19
C GLY A 137 5.73 -11.00 0.92
N ASN A 138 6.43 -11.81 0.14
CA ASN A 138 7.33 -12.85 0.66
C ASN A 138 8.50 -12.30 1.48
N THR A 139 8.91 -11.05 1.26
CA THR A 139 9.98 -10.40 2.03
C THR A 139 9.62 -10.34 3.50
N LEU A 140 8.44 -9.83 3.84
CA LEU A 140 7.96 -9.78 5.23
C LEU A 140 7.71 -11.19 5.78
N LYS A 141 7.06 -12.07 5.00
CA LYS A 141 6.81 -13.47 5.39
C LYS A 141 8.09 -14.22 5.76
N SER A 142 9.21 -13.89 5.12
CA SER A 142 10.54 -14.44 5.42
C SER A 142 11.22 -13.75 6.61
N ALA A 143 11.16 -12.43 6.67
CA ALA A 143 11.85 -11.66 7.72
C ALA A 143 11.21 -11.84 9.09
N ILE A 144 9.89 -11.97 9.17
CA ILE A 144 9.13 -11.98 10.41
C ILE A 144 9.37 -13.22 11.29
N ILE A 145 9.91 -14.30 10.74
CA ILE A 145 10.27 -15.48 11.53
C ILE A 145 11.36 -15.19 12.55
N HIS A 146 12.17 -14.15 12.32
CA HIS A 146 13.24 -13.70 13.21
C HIS A 146 12.85 -12.46 14.04
N ALA A 147 11.61 -11.98 13.91
CA ALA A 147 11.13 -10.80 14.62
C ALA A 147 11.06 -11.04 16.14
N THR A 148 11.46 -10.04 16.91
CA THR A 148 11.20 -9.99 18.35
C THR A 148 9.70 -9.82 18.63
N SER A 149 9.26 -10.11 19.86
CA SER A 149 7.86 -9.88 20.25
C SER A 149 7.47 -8.42 20.07
N SER A 150 8.32 -7.48 20.48
CA SER A 150 8.05 -6.04 20.33
C SER A 150 7.90 -5.60 18.86
N GLN A 151 8.68 -6.17 17.94
CA GLN A 151 8.53 -5.90 16.51
C GLN A 151 7.20 -6.47 15.96
N ARG A 152 6.81 -7.66 16.41
CA ARG A 152 5.52 -8.25 16.04
C ARG A 152 4.35 -7.43 16.57
N ASP A 153 4.43 -6.97 17.83
CA ASP A 153 3.39 -6.14 18.44
C ASP A 153 3.30 -4.77 17.74
N PHE A 154 4.44 -4.16 17.41
CA PHE A 154 4.49 -2.93 16.63
C PHE A 154 3.80 -3.12 15.26
N LEU A 155 4.17 -4.16 14.52
CA LEU A 155 3.58 -4.44 13.21
C LEU A 155 2.08 -4.72 13.32
N ALA A 156 1.64 -5.50 14.31
CA ALA A 156 0.22 -5.78 14.55
C ALA A 156 -0.64 -4.53 14.75
N ALA A 157 -0.04 -3.45 15.28
CA ALA A 157 -0.70 -2.16 15.48
C ALA A 157 -0.80 -1.29 14.21
N HIS A 158 -0.25 -1.75 13.09
CA HIS A 158 -0.20 -1.02 11.82
C HIS A 158 -0.97 -1.73 10.71
N ALA A 159 -1.43 -0.97 9.73
CA ALA A 159 -2.10 -1.56 8.58
C ALA A 159 -1.12 -2.37 7.71
N PHE A 160 -1.56 -3.55 7.28
CA PHE A 160 -0.80 -4.40 6.37
C PHE A 160 -1.43 -4.40 4.98
N TRP A 161 -0.64 -4.06 3.98
CA TRP A 161 -0.96 -4.19 2.57
C TRP A 161 -0.18 -5.38 2.01
N LEU A 162 -0.89 -6.49 1.82
CA LEU A 162 -0.30 -7.76 1.40
C LEU A 162 -0.21 -7.86 -0.12
N ALA A 163 0.98 -8.09 -0.66
CA ALA A 163 1.19 -8.57 -2.03
C ALA A 163 1.08 -10.10 -2.06
N ASP A 164 -0.02 -10.60 -2.62
CA ASP A 164 -0.25 -12.04 -2.79
C ASP A 164 -1.21 -12.26 -3.97
N TYR A 165 -0.68 -12.58 -5.14
CA TYR A 165 -1.43 -12.64 -6.40
C TYR A 165 -2.33 -13.89 -6.47
N ALA A 166 -3.23 -13.99 -5.51
CA ALA A 166 -4.17 -15.07 -5.31
C ALA A 166 -5.60 -14.57 -5.08
N LEU A 167 -6.60 -15.46 -5.18
CA LEU A 167 -8.01 -15.13 -4.92
C LEU A 167 -8.29 -14.80 -3.45
N ALA A 168 -7.50 -15.36 -2.54
CA ALA A 168 -7.61 -15.13 -1.11
C ALA A 168 -6.22 -14.89 -0.50
N PRO A 169 -6.09 -13.96 0.45
CA PRO A 169 -4.81 -13.67 1.07
C PRO A 169 -4.32 -14.84 1.92
N VAL A 170 -3.03 -15.14 1.82
CA VAL A 170 -2.36 -16.18 2.63
C VAL A 170 -1.61 -15.50 3.77
N MET A 171 -2.19 -15.55 4.97
CA MET A 171 -1.75 -14.80 6.17
C MET A 171 -0.85 -15.62 7.08
N VAL A 172 0.10 -16.37 6.48
CA VAL A 172 1.12 -17.12 7.23
C VAL A 172 2.53 -16.80 6.74
N ASP A 173 3.50 -16.94 7.64
CA ASP A 173 4.91 -16.81 7.33
C ASP A 173 5.44 -18.06 6.57
N VAL A 174 6.73 -18.08 6.24
CA VAL A 174 7.36 -19.19 5.51
C VAL A 174 7.41 -20.49 6.32
N ASN A 175 7.15 -20.46 7.62
CA ASN A 175 7.02 -21.61 8.51
C ASN A 175 5.56 -21.97 8.81
N HIS A 176 4.62 -21.45 8.02
CA HIS A 176 3.17 -21.66 8.17
C HIS A 176 2.59 -21.19 9.52
N LYS A 177 3.24 -20.24 10.20
CA LYS A 177 2.71 -19.60 11.40
C LYS A 177 1.95 -18.34 11.02
N GLN A 178 0.86 -18.06 11.77
CA GLN A 178 0.05 -16.88 11.59
C GLN A 178 0.90 -15.59 11.65
N LEU A 179 0.69 -14.71 10.70
CA LEU A 179 1.22 -13.34 10.72
C LEU A 179 0.58 -12.54 11.87
N PRO A 180 1.14 -11.38 12.26
CA PRO A 180 0.55 -10.54 13.31
C PRO A 180 -0.88 -10.02 13.01
N TRP A 181 -1.36 -10.18 11.81
CA TRP A 181 -2.70 -9.76 11.35
C TRP A 181 -3.55 -10.99 11.00
N ASP A 182 -4.84 -10.94 11.32
CA ASP A 182 -5.80 -11.96 10.90
C ASP A 182 -6.18 -11.80 9.43
N VAL A 183 -6.31 -10.53 8.99
CA VAL A 183 -6.63 -10.16 7.60
C VAL A 183 -5.78 -8.93 7.20
N PRO A 184 -5.42 -8.78 5.92
CA PRO A 184 -4.74 -7.58 5.48
C PRO A 184 -5.74 -6.41 5.38
N PHE A 185 -5.25 -5.18 5.59
CA PHE A 185 -6.01 -3.96 5.30
C PHE A 185 -6.28 -3.84 3.80
N LEU A 186 -5.25 -4.08 2.97
CA LEU A 186 -5.34 -4.20 1.53
C LEU A 186 -4.71 -5.51 1.06
N HIS A 187 -5.32 -6.15 0.08
CA HIS A 187 -4.79 -7.33 -0.60
C HIS A 187 -4.52 -7.00 -2.06
N GLN A 188 -3.24 -6.76 -2.42
CA GLN A 188 -2.83 -6.64 -3.81
C GLN A 188 -2.86 -8.04 -4.43
N PHE A 189 -3.94 -8.30 -5.15
CA PHE A 189 -4.28 -9.61 -5.71
C PHE A 189 -3.79 -9.79 -7.14
N THR A 190 -3.39 -8.72 -7.79
CA THR A 190 -2.87 -8.69 -9.16
C THR A 190 -1.81 -7.59 -9.32
N GLY A 191 -0.82 -7.85 -10.16
CA GLY A 191 0.22 -6.90 -10.53
C GLY A 191 1.05 -7.45 -11.68
N ASP A 192 1.61 -6.58 -12.53
CA ASP A 192 2.42 -6.94 -13.69
C ASP A 192 1.74 -7.96 -14.63
N GLY A 193 0.41 -7.98 -14.66
CA GLY A 193 -0.38 -8.92 -15.45
C GLY A 193 -0.48 -10.32 -14.86
N ASN A 194 0.01 -10.53 -13.64
CA ASN A 194 -0.11 -11.79 -12.90
C ASN A 194 -1.28 -11.73 -11.90
N GLY A 195 -1.75 -12.90 -11.48
CA GLY A 195 -2.85 -13.02 -10.51
C GLY A 195 -4.24 -13.11 -11.14
N PRO A 196 -5.29 -13.00 -10.32
CA PRO A 196 -6.67 -12.97 -10.78
C PRO A 196 -7.04 -11.70 -11.56
N LEU A 197 -8.11 -11.76 -12.35
CA LEU A 197 -8.71 -10.58 -12.99
C LEU A 197 -9.48 -9.72 -11.95
N PRO A 198 -9.57 -8.40 -12.19
CA PRO A 198 -9.14 -7.66 -13.39
C PRO A 198 -7.64 -7.33 -13.35
N HIS A 199 -7.02 -7.21 -14.54
CA HIS A 199 -5.65 -6.73 -14.68
C HIS A 199 -5.58 -5.28 -15.17
N SER A 200 -6.71 -4.61 -15.28
CA SER A 200 -6.81 -3.20 -15.67
C SER A 200 -8.17 -2.63 -15.33
N LEU A 201 -8.24 -1.31 -15.24
CA LEU A 201 -9.44 -0.49 -15.23
C LEU A 201 -9.30 0.58 -16.31
N ASP A 202 -10.42 1.20 -16.71
CA ASP A 202 -10.35 2.34 -17.63
C ASP A 202 -9.46 3.44 -17.04
N GLY A 203 -8.51 3.89 -17.83
CA GLY A 203 -7.50 4.85 -17.38
C GLY A 203 -6.20 4.23 -16.87
N LEU A 204 -6.15 2.92 -16.61
CA LEU A 204 -4.92 2.19 -16.30
C LEU A 204 -4.45 1.37 -17.50
N GLN A 205 -3.14 1.16 -17.59
CA GLN A 205 -2.58 0.22 -18.56
C GLN A 205 -2.96 -1.24 -18.22
N ASN A 206 -2.86 -2.14 -19.19
CA ASN A 206 -2.96 -3.58 -18.92
C ASN A 206 -1.79 -4.04 -18.03
N GLY A 207 -2.07 -4.91 -17.07
CA GLY A 207 -1.09 -5.35 -16.06
C GLY A 207 -0.99 -4.40 -14.86
N ALA A 208 -2.00 -3.57 -14.63
CA ALA A 208 -2.03 -2.67 -13.47
C ALA A 208 -2.03 -3.42 -12.14
N ASP A 209 -1.41 -2.79 -11.14
CA ASP A 209 -1.40 -3.26 -9.78
C ASP A 209 -2.70 -2.84 -9.10
N LEU A 210 -3.48 -3.84 -8.66
CA LEU A 210 -4.78 -3.61 -8.04
C LEU A 210 -4.88 -4.36 -6.72
N SER A 211 -5.35 -3.64 -5.73
CA SER A 211 -5.61 -4.14 -4.39
C SER A 211 -7.09 -4.15 -4.09
N LEU A 212 -7.51 -5.10 -3.27
CA LEU A 212 -8.83 -5.23 -2.74
C LEU A 212 -8.89 -4.72 -1.30
N PHE A 213 -9.85 -3.86 -1.01
CA PHE A 213 -10.32 -3.55 0.32
C PHE A 213 -11.64 -4.30 0.58
N ARG A 214 -11.74 -4.99 1.72
CA ARG A 214 -12.97 -5.69 2.14
C ARG A 214 -13.84 -4.76 2.97
N GLY A 215 -14.65 -3.98 2.29
CA GLY A 215 -15.55 -2.98 2.85
C GLY A 215 -16.02 -2.02 1.78
N SER A 216 -17.06 -1.24 2.08
CA SER A 216 -17.59 -0.25 1.14
C SER A 216 -16.59 0.90 0.92
N PRO A 217 -16.77 1.71 -0.15
CA PRO A 217 -15.99 2.94 -0.35
C PRO A 217 -16.04 3.90 0.85
N GLU A 218 -17.17 3.99 1.55
CA GLU A 218 -17.34 4.83 2.74
C GLU A 218 -16.55 4.28 3.93
N GLN A 219 -16.48 2.95 4.08
CA GLN A 219 -15.67 2.30 5.11
C GLN A 219 -14.17 2.48 4.82
N LEU A 220 -13.76 2.38 3.54
CA LEU A 220 -12.38 2.71 3.17
C LEU A 220 -12.07 4.17 3.47
N ALA A 221 -12.94 5.11 3.11
CA ALA A 221 -12.75 6.53 3.38
C ALA A 221 -12.64 6.83 4.89
N ALA A 222 -13.43 6.16 5.71
CA ALA A 222 -13.38 6.28 7.16
C ALA A 222 -12.09 5.70 7.77
N ALA A 223 -11.53 4.65 7.16
CA ALA A 223 -10.28 4.02 7.59
C ALA A 223 -9.02 4.67 6.96
N TRP A 224 -9.19 5.54 6.00
CA TRP A 224 -8.15 6.33 5.34
C TRP A 224 -8.02 7.68 6.04
N PRO A 225 -6.90 8.11 6.49
CA PRO A 225 -5.51 7.79 6.15
C PRO A 225 -4.76 6.88 7.15
N LEU A 226 -5.32 5.84 7.63
CA LEU A 226 -4.74 4.91 8.60
C LEU A 226 -4.62 5.55 10.00
N PRO A 227 -5.70 5.58 10.77
CA PRO A 227 -5.69 6.15 12.12
C PRO A 227 -4.78 5.33 13.05
N LYS A 228 -4.24 5.98 14.09
CA LYS A 228 -3.53 5.25 15.14
C LYS A 228 -4.44 4.20 15.76
N VAL A 229 -3.89 2.99 15.94
CA VAL A 229 -4.52 2.02 16.84
C VAL A 229 -4.51 2.65 18.23
N ALA A 230 -5.67 2.73 18.87
CA ALA A 230 -5.76 3.21 20.24
C ALA A 230 -4.85 2.37 21.13
N SER A 231 -3.88 3.00 21.76
CA SER A 231 -2.98 2.41 22.75
C SER A 231 -3.73 1.99 24.00
#